data_8a1744c11f8715ab2582926d102db8b4
#
_entry.id   8a1744c11f8715ab2582926d102db8b4
#
_cell.length_a   1.000
_cell.length_b   1.000
_cell.length_c   1.000
_cell.angle_alpha   90.00
_cell.angle_beta   90.00
_cell.angle_gamma   90.00
#
_symmetry.space_group_name_H-M   'P 1'
#
loop_
_entity.id
_entity.type
_entity.pdbx_description
1 polymer ?
#
loop_
_entity_poly.entity_id
_entity_poly.type
_entity_poly.pdbx_seq_one_letter_code
_entity_poly.pdbx_strand_id
1 'polypeptide(L)'
;MPKCFPTQIIFSSLLLVGAASVVNCTPRAEAQQSGQFVEPIYRVAHEEPVEQAPQMAARVNSPVHQTPLDLAPRPGEHPLMPALRVAKESLRKIDSSIQDYSALLYKQERINGELGEQELAFIKVRHQPFSVYMYFVQPNKGRECLYNHPLDGTQGKLVAMDCGWKRRFGKVELDPEGNMAMKGQKYPITKLGLRNLTTELVDVATNDVQFKECEVTTSQRTINGRPATLLEVTHPIPRQNFRFHKAEVFIDNELLLPVRYAAYMWPDKPGEAPPLEEAYTYVNLQLNNGFTNDTFDQNNPEIFKP
;
A
#
# COMPACT_ATOMS: atom_id res chain seq x y z
N MET A 1 31.60 -28.24 47.49
CA MET A 1 31.78 -29.71 47.60
C MET A 1 30.51 -30.37 47.09
N PRO A 2 30.54 -31.54 46.41
CA PRO A 2 31.34 -31.89 45.24
C PRO A 2 30.50 -32.08 43.98
N LYS A 3 31.01 -31.84 42.79
CA LYS A 3 31.54 -32.75 41.76
C LYS A 3 30.62 -33.93 41.37
N CYS A 4 30.22 -33.99 40.06
CA CYS A 4 30.52 -35.11 39.18
C CYS A 4 30.08 -34.84 37.72
N PHE A 5 31.02 -34.85 36.79
CA PHE A 5 30.97 -35.24 35.38
C PHE A 5 31.20 -36.78 35.32
N PRO A 6 31.25 -37.46 34.17
CA PRO A 6 30.69 -37.31 32.81
C PRO A 6 30.05 -38.63 32.29
N THR A 7 29.53 -38.66 31.06
CA THR A 7 29.67 -39.87 30.22
C THR A 7 29.52 -39.50 28.72
N GLN A 8 30.61 -39.63 28.00
CA GLN A 8 30.69 -39.74 26.54
C GLN A 8 30.19 -41.10 26.10
N ILE A 9 29.47 -41.14 24.99
CA ILE A 9 29.36 -42.36 24.18
C ILE A 9 29.71 -42.00 22.74
N ILE A 10 30.81 -42.59 22.29
CA ILE A 10 31.34 -42.65 20.94
C ILE A 10 30.65 -43.81 20.23
N PHE A 11 30.15 -43.64 19.01
CA PHE A 11 30.03 -44.75 18.06
C PHE A 11 30.43 -44.33 16.65
N SER A 12 31.24 -45.20 16.10
CA SER A 12 32.05 -45.18 14.89
C SER A 12 31.23 -45.30 13.59
N SER A 13 31.72 -44.60 12.60
CA SER A 13 32.02 -44.96 11.19
C SER A 13 31.17 -45.99 10.45
N LEU A 14 30.62 -45.59 9.31
CA LEU A 14 30.66 -46.41 8.11
C LEU A 14 30.79 -45.50 6.85
N LEU A 15 31.91 -45.69 6.14
CA LEU A 15 32.20 -45.11 4.83
C LEU A 15 31.37 -45.81 3.76
N LEU A 16 30.73 -45.05 2.89
CA LEU A 16 30.28 -45.51 1.58
C LEU A 16 30.71 -44.49 0.51
N VAL A 17 31.65 -44.93 -0.31
CA VAL A 17 32.18 -44.24 -1.47
C VAL A 17 31.14 -44.31 -2.59
N GLY A 18 30.65 -43.13 -3.02
CA GLY A 18 29.82 -42.98 -4.21
C GLY A 18 30.37 -41.86 -5.08
N ALA A 19 30.77 -42.20 -6.29
CA ALA A 19 31.38 -41.28 -7.26
C ALA A 19 30.44 -40.10 -7.60
N ALA A 20 30.92 -38.88 -7.37
CA ALA A 20 30.23 -37.66 -7.77
C ALA A 20 30.78 -37.17 -9.11
N SER A 21 29.90 -37.10 -10.09
CA SER A 21 30.13 -36.36 -11.33
C SER A 21 30.08 -34.86 -11.04
N VAL A 22 31.20 -34.20 -11.21
CA VAL A 22 31.33 -32.76 -11.05
C VAL A 22 30.72 -32.10 -12.29
N VAL A 23 29.52 -31.51 -12.16
CA VAL A 23 29.00 -30.55 -13.13
C VAL A 23 29.43 -29.18 -12.65
N ASN A 24 30.40 -28.58 -13.37
CA ASN A 24 30.80 -27.19 -13.18
C ASN A 24 29.66 -26.26 -13.60
N CYS A 25 28.89 -25.75 -12.67
CA CYS A 25 28.05 -24.56 -12.88
C CYS A 25 28.83 -23.33 -12.42
N THR A 26 29.36 -22.58 -13.36
CA THR A 26 29.81 -21.21 -13.13
C THR A 26 28.60 -20.31 -12.86
N PRO A 27 28.58 -19.55 -11.77
CA PRO A 27 27.51 -18.56 -11.59
C PRO A 27 27.77 -17.38 -12.55
N ARG A 28 26.87 -17.25 -13.52
CA ARG A 28 26.77 -16.07 -14.37
C ARG A 28 26.14 -14.97 -13.51
N ALA A 29 26.93 -13.96 -13.16
CA ALA A 29 26.41 -12.75 -12.53
C ALA A 29 25.51 -12.02 -13.54
N GLU A 30 24.20 -12.16 -13.39
CA GLU A 30 23.24 -11.28 -14.05
C GLU A 30 23.20 -9.96 -13.27
N ALA A 31 23.61 -8.90 -13.96
CA ALA A 31 23.47 -7.54 -13.47
C ALA A 31 21.97 -7.25 -13.23
N GLN A 32 21.59 -7.01 -11.97
CA GLN A 32 20.29 -6.48 -11.61
C GLN A 32 20.15 -5.10 -12.27
N GLN A 33 19.31 -5.04 -13.29
CA GLN A 33 18.83 -3.78 -13.83
C GLN A 33 17.92 -3.12 -12.78
N SER A 34 18.36 -1.93 -12.38
CA SER A 34 17.63 -1.06 -11.46
C SER A 34 16.23 -0.71 -11.97
N GLY A 35 15.22 -1.05 -11.17
CA GLY A 35 14.08 -0.15 -10.97
C GLY A 35 13.05 -0.03 -12.06
N GLN A 36 12.70 -1.08 -12.81
CA GLN A 36 11.42 -1.12 -13.50
C GLN A 36 10.43 -1.92 -12.66
N PHE A 37 9.34 -1.24 -12.24
CA PHE A 37 8.18 -1.92 -11.67
C PHE A 37 7.62 -2.85 -12.76
N VAL A 38 7.86 -4.15 -12.60
CA VAL A 38 7.27 -5.17 -13.48
C VAL A 38 5.90 -5.48 -12.93
N GLU A 39 4.84 -5.03 -13.63
CA GLU A 39 3.50 -5.54 -13.38
C GLU A 39 3.50 -7.07 -13.49
N PRO A 40 2.93 -7.78 -12.52
CA PRO A 40 2.77 -9.22 -12.66
C PRO A 40 1.85 -9.49 -13.85
N ILE A 41 2.39 -10.11 -14.90
CA ILE A 41 1.64 -10.54 -16.10
C ILE A 41 0.80 -11.75 -15.67
N TYR A 42 -0.48 -11.53 -15.40
CA TYR A 42 -1.42 -12.63 -15.23
C TYR A 42 -1.72 -13.25 -16.60
N ARG A 43 -1.23 -14.46 -16.86
CA ARG A 43 -1.79 -15.33 -17.90
C ARG A 43 -3.16 -15.77 -17.42
N VAL A 44 -4.20 -15.10 -17.91
CA VAL A 44 -5.57 -15.59 -17.81
C VAL A 44 -5.65 -16.83 -18.71
N ALA A 45 -5.91 -18.01 -18.12
CA ALA A 45 -6.28 -19.19 -18.85
C ALA A 45 -7.56 -18.88 -19.64
N HIS A 46 -7.59 -19.24 -20.92
CA HIS A 46 -8.75 -19.09 -21.78
C HIS A 46 -9.96 -19.79 -21.17
N GLU A 47 -10.92 -19.02 -20.73
CA GLU A 47 -12.29 -19.45 -20.51
C GLU A 47 -13.19 -18.71 -21.49
N GLU A 48 -14.23 -19.41 -21.95
CA GLU A 48 -15.10 -19.11 -23.07
C GLU A 48 -15.80 -17.75 -23.02
N PRO A 49 -16.35 -17.24 -24.15
CA PRO A 49 -16.81 -15.88 -24.26
C PRO A 49 -18.08 -15.65 -23.43
N VAL A 50 -17.94 -14.94 -22.31
CA VAL A 50 -19.05 -14.36 -21.60
C VAL A 50 -19.52 -13.14 -22.36
N GLU A 51 -20.78 -13.17 -22.71
CA GLU A 51 -21.57 -12.14 -23.38
C GLU A 51 -21.25 -10.74 -22.87
N GLN A 52 -20.94 -9.83 -23.79
CA GLN A 52 -20.47 -8.49 -23.53
C GLN A 52 -21.46 -7.68 -22.70
N ALA A 53 -21.13 -7.42 -21.47
CA ALA A 53 -21.75 -6.33 -20.72
C ALA A 53 -21.38 -4.99 -21.39
N PRO A 54 -22.32 -4.03 -21.47
CA PRO A 54 -22.06 -2.77 -22.17
C PRO A 54 -20.91 -2.01 -21.52
N GLN A 55 -19.87 -1.75 -22.31
CA GLN A 55 -18.79 -0.84 -21.97
C GLN A 55 -19.36 0.56 -21.83
N MET A 56 -19.66 0.97 -20.61
CA MET A 56 -19.83 2.40 -20.30
C MET A 56 -18.42 3.03 -20.29
N ALA A 57 -18.02 3.48 -21.48
CA ALA A 57 -16.88 4.38 -21.60
C ALA A 57 -17.18 5.62 -20.76
N ALA A 58 -16.45 5.81 -19.68
CA ALA A 58 -16.45 7.05 -18.93
C ALA A 58 -15.95 8.16 -19.86
N ARG A 59 -16.90 8.92 -20.44
CA ARG A 59 -16.60 10.15 -21.18
C ARG A 59 -16.21 11.21 -20.17
N VAL A 60 -14.94 11.31 -19.86
CA VAL A 60 -14.37 12.54 -19.32
C VAL A 60 -14.00 13.43 -20.52
N ASN A 61 -15.00 14.03 -21.16
CA ASN A 61 -14.82 15.10 -22.11
C ASN A 61 -14.92 16.45 -21.39
N SER A 62 -13.89 16.83 -20.69
CA SER A 62 -13.60 18.22 -20.37
C SER A 62 -12.12 18.44 -20.65
N PRO A 63 -11.71 19.50 -21.36
CA PRO A 63 -10.32 19.86 -21.43
C PRO A 63 -9.90 20.24 -20.00
N VAL A 64 -9.32 19.28 -19.30
CA VAL A 64 -8.69 19.56 -18.03
C VAL A 64 -7.53 20.50 -18.33
N HIS A 65 -7.66 21.77 -17.97
CA HIS A 65 -6.52 22.66 -17.83
C HIS A 65 -5.58 21.96 -16.83
N GLN A 66 -4.59 21.25 -17.37
CA GLN A 66 -3.54 20.63 -16.57
C GLN A 66 -2.74 21.78 -15.95
N THR A 67 -3.04 22.11 -14.72
CA THR A 67 -2.13 22.94 -13.94
C THR A 67 -0.93 22.06 -13.64
N PRO A 68 0.27 22.36 -14.17
CA PRO A 68 1.45 21.58 -13.88
C PRO A 68 1.68 21.53 -12.37
N LEU A 69 2.17 20.39 -11.85
CA LEU A 69 2.57 20.28 -10.45
C LEU A 69 3.59 21.38 -10.14
N ASP A 70 3.30 22.25 -9.16
CA ASP A 70 4.23 23.31 -8.72
C ASP A 70 5.37 22.70 -7.86
N LEU A 71 6.28 22.03 -8.54
CA LEU A 71 7.47 21.44 -7.96
C LEU A 71 8.73 22.33 -8.13
N ALA A 72 8.55 23.53 -8.67
CA ALA A 72 9.66 24.46 -8.83
C ALA A 72 10.17 24.96 -7.45
N PRO A 73 11.47 24.78 -7.13
CA PRO A 73 12.02 25.32 -5.89
C PRO A 73 12.06 26.85 -5.93
N ARG A 74 11.79 27.50 -4.81
CA ARG A 74 11.85 28.96 -4.65
C ARG A 74 13.13 29.35 -3.89
N PRO A 75 13.70 30.51 -4.15
CA PRO A 75 14.90 30.97 -3.46
C PRO A 75 14.74 30.92 -1.94
N GLY A 76 15.67 30.24 -1.25
CA GLY A 76 15.73 30.19 0.21
C GLY A 76 14.69 29.26 0.89
N GLU A 77 13.85 28.56 0.14
CA GLU A 77 12.93 27.60 0.75
C GLU A 77 13.61 26.24 1.03
N HIS A 78 13.03 25.52 1.97
CA HIS A 78 13.46 24.16 2.29
C HIS A 78 13.22 23.22 1.10
N PRO A 79 14.12 22.22 0.81
CA PRO A 79 13.96 21.30 -0.33
C PRO A 79 12.61 20.59 -0.41
N LEU A 80 11.99 20.32 0.73
CA LEU A 80 10.69 19.64 0.82
C LEU A 80 9.47 20.56 0.55
N MET A 81 9.65 21.87 0.51
CA MET A 81 8.52 22.82 0.32
C MET A 81 7.75 22.63 -0.98
N PRO A 82 8.37 22.36 -2.13
CA PRO A 82 7.64 22.04 -3.35
C PRO A 82 6.73 20.82 -3.18
N ALA A 83 7.24 19.76 -2.57
CA ALA A 83 6.47 18.54 -2.27
C ALA A 83 5.29 18.82 -1.34
N LEU A 84 5.50 19.60 -0.30
CA LEU A 84 4.45 20.00 0.64
C LEU A 84 3.36 20.85 -0.04
N ARG A 85 3.72 21.74 -0.98
CA ARG A 85 2.74 22.50 -1.76
C ARG A 85 1.85 21.57 -2.58
N VAL A 86 2.45 20.63 -3.30
CA VAL A 86 1.71 19.65 -4.10
C VAL A 86 0.83 18.76 -3.24
N ALA A 87 1.32 18.27 -2.09
CA ALA A 87 0.52 17.46 -1.16
C ALA A 87 -0.70 18.25 -0.63
N LYS A 88 -0.52 19.52 -0.25
CA LYS A 88 -1.62 20.40 0.18
C LYS A 88 -2.61 20.69 -0.94
N GLU A 89 -2.15 20.83 -2.18
CA GLU A 89 -3.03 21.00 -3.34
C GLU A 89 -3.83 19.73 -3.62
N SER A 90 -3.20 18.58 -3.60
CA SER A 90 -3.87 17.28 -3.71
C SER A 90 -4.94 17.10 -2.63
N LEU A 91 -4.63 17.44 -1.37
CA LEU A 91 -5.59 17.34 -0.27
C LEU A 91 -6.79 18.26 -0.48
N ARG A 92 -6.56 19.52 -0.89
CA ARG A 92 -7.64 20.47 -1.21
C ARG A 92 -8.52 19.96 -2.36
N LYS A 93 -7.92 19.37 -3.39
CA LYS A 93 -8.67 18.77 -4.50
C LYS A 93 -9.51 17.58 -4.03
N ILE A 94 -8.95 16.70 -3.19
CA ILE A 94 -9.69 15.59 -2.61
C ILE A 94 -10.90 16.12 -1.82
N ASP A 95 -10.68 17.07 -0.93
CA ASP A 95 -11.74 17.62 -0.07
C ASP A 95 -12.85 18.35 -0.83
N SER A 96 -12.50 18.99 -1.95
CA SER A 96 -13.46 19.80 -2.72
C SER A 96 -14.16 19.03 -3.85
N SER A 97 -13.58 17.97 -4.37
CA SER A 97 -14.01 17.40 -5.66
C SER A 97 -14.24 15.90 -5.63
N ILE A 98 -13.81 15.18 -4.57
CA ILE A 98 -13.93 13.73 -4.50
C ILE A 98 -14.83 13.37 -3.32
N GLN A 99 -16.01 12.83 -3.62
CA GLN A 99 -16.96 12.37 -2.60
C GLN A 99 -16.71 10.92 -2.24
N ASP A 100 -16.44 10.10 -3.26
CA ASP A 100 -16.20 8.68 -3.14
C ASP A 100 -15.32 8.17 -4.29
N TYR A 101 -14.83 6.96 -4.16
CA TYR A 101 -14.11 6.28 -5.24
C TYR A 101 -14.05 4.76 -5.02
N SER A 102 -13.77 4.04 -6.11
CA SER A 102 -13.35 2.64 -6.07
C SER A 102 -11.95 2.49 -6.69
N ALA A 103 -11.23 1.45 -6.27
CA ALA A 103 -9.90 1.12 -6.78
C ALA A 103 -9.53 -0.33 -6.50
N LEU A 104 -8.49 -0.83 -7.15
CA LEU A 104 -7.70 -1.95 -6.68
C LEU A 104 -6.55 -1.39 -5.84
N LEU A 105 -6.43 -1.84 -4.61
CA LEU A 105 -5.38 -1.47 -3.67
C LEU A 105 -4.38 -2.60 -3.54
N TYR A 106 -3.14 -2.36 -3.95
CA TYR A 106 -1.99 -3.17 -3.55
C TYR A 106 -1.43 -2.61 -2.26
N LYS A 107 -1.29 -3.48 -1.26
CA LYS A 107 -0.79 -3.11 0.06
C LYS A 107 0.28 -4.10 0.50
N GLN A 108 1.39 -3.59 1.03
CA GLN A 108 2.43 -4.40 1.68
C GLN A 108 2.99 -3.65 2.87
N GLU A 109 3.07 -4.32 3.99
CA GLU A 109 3.46 -3.71 5.28
C GLU A 109 4.46 -4.60 6.00
N ARG A 110 5.39 -3.97 6.72
CA ARG A 110 6.27 -4.64 7.67
C ARG A 110 5.63 -4.61 9.05
N ILE A 111 5.42 -5.79 9.61
CA ILE A 111 4.79 -5.97 10.92
C ILE A 111 5.76 -6.73 11.82
N ASN A 112 6.07 -6.18 12.99
CA ASN A 112 7.01 -6.76 13.94
C ASN A 112 8.39 -7.14 13.33
N GLY A 113 8.87 -6.33 12.39
CA GLY A 113 10.17 -6.54 11.73
C GLY A 113 10.14 -7.46 10.50
N GLU A 114 9.01 -8.11 10.21
CA GLU A 114 8.85 -9.00 9.04
C GLU A 114 8.01 -8.32 7.96
N LEU A 115 8.51 -8.31 6.72
CA LEU A 115 7.75 -7.83 5.57
C LEU A 115 6.70 -8.88 5.19
N GLY A 116 5.42 -8.50 5.31
CA GLY A 116 4.29 -9.36 4.95
C GLY A 116 4.18 -9.59 3.43
N GLU A 117 3.32 -10.52 3.05
CA GLU A 117 2.96 -10.72 1.65
C GLU A 117 2.22 -9.48 1.10
N GLN A 118 2.35 -9.24 -0.19
CA GLN A 118 1.58 -8.19 -0.86
C GLN A 118 0.10 -8.60 -0.92
N GLU A 119 -0.76 -7.77 -0.36
CA GLU A 119 -2.21 -7.92 -0.43
C GLU A 119 -2.76 -7.14 -1.63
N LEU A 120 -3.74 -7.71 -2.30
CA LEU A 120 -4.56 -7.05 -3.31
C LEU A 120 -6.02 -7.08 -2.87
N ALA A 121 -6.64 -5.91 -2.78
CA ALA A 121 -8.04 -5.78 -2.45
C ALA A 121 -8.77 -4.81 -3.41
N PHE A 122 -9.99 -5.17 -3.81
CA PHE A 122 -10.92 -4.20 -4.37
C PHE A 122 -11.50 -3.38 -3.22
N ILE A 123 -11.50 -2.05 -3.35
CA ILE A 123 -12.00 -1.15 -2.33
C ILE A 123 -13.05 -0.20 -2.88
N LYS A 124 -14.01 0.15 -2.02
CA LYS A 124 -14.91 1.30 -2.17
C LYS A 124 -14.71 2.20 -0.96
N VAL A 125 -14.52 3.48 -1.19
CA VAL A 125 -14.32 4.48 -0.12
C VAL A 125 -15.23 5.65 -0.37
N ARG A 126 -15.93 6.10 0.67
CA ARG A 126 -16.70 7.33 0.69
C ARG A 126 -16.17 8.23 1.80
N HIS A 127 -16.06 9.53 1.54
CA HIS A 127 -15.45 10.46 2.50
C HIS A 127 -16.43 10.92 3.59
N GLN A 128 -17.72 11.08 3.28
CA GLN A 128 -18.72 11.57 4.25
C GLN A 128 -20.10 10.90 4.05
N PRO A 129 -20.63 10.21 5.09
CA PRO A 129 -19.87 9.76 6.26
C PRO A 129 -18.75 8.81 5.83
N PHE A 130 -17.62 8.82 6.52
CA PHE A 130 -16.48 7.99 6.14
C PHE A 130 -16.87 6.52 6.18
N SER A 131 -16.73 5.87 5.02
CA SER A 131 -17.14 4.49 4.83
C SER A 131 -16.15 3.77 3.93
N VAL A 132 -15.82 2.54 4.29
CA VAL A 132 -14.88 1.70 3.55
C VAL A 132 -15.44 0.31 3.41
N TYR A 133 -15.46 -0.21 2.18
CA TYR A 133 -15.65 -1.62 1.90
C TYR A 133 -14.39 -2.16 1.23
N MET A 134 -13.94 -3.35 1.65
CA MET A 134 -12.80 -4.06 1.06
C MET A 134 -13.20 -5.51 0.75
N TYR A 135 -12.87 -5.96 -0.45
CA TYR A 135 -12.90 -7.35 -0.86
C TYR A 135 -11.49 -7.78 -1.22
N PHE A 136 -10.92 -8.73 -0.47
CA PHE A 136 -9.58 -9.23 -0.71
C PHE A 136 -9.57 -10.19 -1.91
N VAL A 137 -8.69 -9.91 -2.86
CA VAL A 137 -8.46 -10.72 -4.05
C VAL A 137 -7.36 -11.74 -3.80
N GLN A 138 -6.29 -11.31 -3.12
CA GLN A 138 -5.17 -12.17 -2.70
C GLN A 138 -4.44 -11.53 -1.50
N PRO A 139 -3.78 -12.33 -0.64
CA PRO A 139 -3.80 -13.79 -0.60
C PRO A 139 -5.11 -14.37 -0.06
N ASN A 140 -5.88 -13.59 0.69
CA ASN A 140 -7.08 -14.02 1.42
C ASN A 140 -8.35 -13.84 0.58
N LYS A 141 -8.39 -14.43 -0.63
CA LYS A 141 -9.51 -14.28 -1.58
C LYS A 141 -10.86 -14.57 -0.93
N GLY A 142 -11.76 -13.58 -1.01
CA GLY A 142 -13.11 -13.68 -0.46
C GLY A 142 -13.24 -13.18 0.98
N ARG A 143 -12.16 -12.76 1.65
CA ARG A 143 -12.30 -11.99 2.89
C ARG A 143 -12.91 -10.64 2.57
N GLU A 144 -13.82 -10.19 3.41
CA GLU A 144 -14.50 -8.91 3.27
C GLU A 144 -14.45 -8.12 4.56
N CYS A 145 -14.31 -6.80 4.44
CA CYS A 145 -14.34 -5.86 5.54
C CYS A 145 -15.21 -4.66 5.17
N LEU A 146 -16.05 -4.22 6.09
CA LEU A 146 -16.91 -3.06 5.95
C LEU A 146 -16.81 -2.19 7.19
N TYR A 147 -16.56 -0.91 7.00
CA TYR A 147 -16.56 0.10 8.05
C TYR A 147 -17.45 1.27 7.65
N ASN A 148 -18.30 1.70 8.57
CA ASN A 148 -19.06 2.95 8.48
C ASN A 148 -18.83 3.79 9.71
N HIS A 149 -18.45 5.05 9.52
CA HIS A 149 -18.41 6.00 10.61
C HIS A 149 -19.84 6.46 10.95
N PRO A 150 -20.31 6.26 12.18
CA PRO A 150 -21.64 6.69 12.57
C PRO A 150 -21.79 8.22 12.54
N LEU A 151 -22.98 8.68 12.14
CA LEU A 151 -23.29 10.11 12.08
C LEU A 151 -23.48 10.75 13.48
N ASP A 152 -23.72 9.95 14.49
CA ASP A 152 -23.89 10.38 15.89
C ASP A 152 -22.58 10.66 16.64
N GLY A 153 -21.43 10.53 15.94
CA GLY A 153 -20.11 10.75 16.53
C GLY A 153 -19.58 9.61 17.40
N THR A 154 -20.30 8.50 17.49
CA THR A 154 -19.77 7.30 18.17
C THR A 154 -18.71 6.61 17.30
N GLN A 155 -17.91 5.73 17.90
CA GLN A 155 -16.97 4.92 17.14
C GLN A 155 -17.72 3.84 16.34
N GLY A 156 -17.49 3.82 15.03
CA GLY A 156 -18.05 2.79 14.15
C GLY A 156 -17.48 1.40 14.44
N LYS A 157 -18.19 0.39 13.98
CA LYS A 157 -17.73 -1.00 14.03
C LYS A 157 -17.16 -1.42 12.68
N LEU A 158 -16.12 -2.24 12.75
CA LEU A 158 -15.64 -2.98 11.61
C LEU A 158 -16.41 -4.29 11.51
N VAL A 159 -17.19 -4.47 10.45
CA VAL A 159 -17.82 -5.75 10.14
C VAL A 159 -16.87 -6.52 9.22
N ALA A 160 -16.50 -7.72 9.61
CA ALA A 160 -15.59 -8.55 8.82
C ALA A 160 -16.18 -9.96 8.62
N MET A 161 -15.90 -10.54 7.46
CA MET A 161 -16.17 -11.93 7.16
C MET A 161 -14.92 -12.56 6.56
N ASP A 162 -14.47 -13.67 7.16
CA ASP A 162 -13.25 -14.34 6.73
C ASP A 162 -13.49 -15.14 5.43
N CYS A 163 -12.41 -15.62 4.83
CA CYS A 163 -12.44 -16.39 3.58
C CYS A 163 -12.41 -17.91 3.83
N GLY A 164 -12.63 -18.67 2.76
CA GLY A 164 -12.54 -20.12 2.76
C GLY A 164 -13.51 -20.76 3.76
N TRP A 165 -13.08 -21.83 4.43
CA TRP A 165 -13.94 -22.58 5.36
C TRP A 165 -14.41 -21.74 6.58
N LYS A 166 -13.65 -20.69 6.93
CA LYS A 166 -14.02 -19.80 8.03
C LYS A 166 -15.21 -18.90 7.71
N ARG A 167 -15.54 -18.72 6.42
CA ARG A 167 -16.70 -17.93 5.99
C ARG A 167 -18.02 -18.44 6.58
N ARG A 168 -18.11 -19.74 6.88
CA ARG A 168 -19.27 -20.36 7.54
C ARG A 168 -19.61 -19.80 8.92
N PHE A 169 -18.66 -19.14 9.59
CA PHE A 169 -18.92 -18.49 10.88
C PHE A 169 -19.65 -17.15 10.74
N GLY A 170 -19.85 -16.69 9.49
CA GLY A 170 -20.58 -15.46 9.21
C GLY A 170 -19.80 -14.18 9.52
N LYS A 171 -20.54 -13.10 9.64
CA LYS A 171 -20.02 -11.76 9.94
C LYS A 171 -19.67 -11.65 11.42
N VAL A 172 -18.57 -10.95 11.71
CA VAL A 172 -18.17 -10.57 13.07
C VAL A 172 -18.04 -9.06 13.16
N GLU A 173 -18.48 -8.47 14.24
CA GLU A 173 -18.28 -7.06 14.53
C GLU A 173 -17.08 -6.88 15.44
N LEU A 174 -16.18 -5.99 15.06
CA LEU A 174 -14.91 -5.73 15.73
C LEU A 174 -14.77 -4.24 16.03
N ASP A 175 -14.04 -3.93 17.08
CA ASP A 175 -13.45 -2.60 17.25
C ASP A 175 -12.37 -2.40 16.16
N PRO A 176 -12.46 -1.36 15.31
CA PRO A 176 -11.50 -1.14 14.22
C PRO A 176 -10.05 -0.96 14.70
N GLU A 177 -9.84 -0.53 15.94
CA GLU A 177 -8.52 -0.39 16.58
C GLU A 177 -8.18 -1.52 17.55
N GLY A 178 -9.11 -2.48 17.71
CA GLY A 178 -8.95 -3.62 18.60
C GLY A 178 -7.96 -4.66 18.07
N ASN A 179 -7.39 -5.45 18.96
CA ASN A 179 -6.35 -6.43 18.65
C ASN A 179 -6.73 -7.43 17.55
N MET A 180 -8.02 -7.78 17.42
CA MET A 180 -8.47 -8.71 16.38
C MET A 180 -8.48 -8.04 15.00
N ALA A 181 -8.93 -6.79 14.90
CA ALA A 181 -8.93 -6.03 13.67
C ALA A 181 -7.52 -5.67 13.23
N MET A 182 -6.65 -5.33 14.19
CA MET A 182 -5.26 -4.92 13.94
C MET A 182 -4.30 -6.09 13.71
N LYS A 183 -4.77 -7.34 13.84
CA LYS A 183 -3.88 -8.49 13.63
C LYS A 183 -3.35 -8.54 12.20
N GLY A 184 -2.02 -8.38 12.06
CA GLY A 184 -1.36 -8.35 10.75
C GLY A 184 -1.60 -7.08 9.94
N GLN A 185 -2.03 -5.99 10.60
CA GLN A 185 -2.23 -4.68 10.00
C GLN A 185 -1.39 -3.63 10.74
N LYS A 186 -0.80 -2.71 10.00
CA LYS A 186 -0.04 -1.60 10.57
C LYS A 186 -0.96 -0.45 11.00
N TYR A 187 -2.02 -0.22 10.24
CA TYR A 187 -3.01 0.84 10.50
C TYR A 187 -4.43 0.30 10.51
N PRO A 188 -5.30 0.88 11.34
CA PRO A 188 -6.72 0.52 11.34
C PRO A 188 -7.40 0.97 10.04
N ILE A 189 -8.52 0.30 9.69
CA ILE A 189 -9.31 0.61 8.49
C ILE A 189 -9.77 2.08 8.45
N THR A 190 -9.89 2.73 9.59
CA THR A 190 -10.22 4.16 9.73
C THR A 190 -9.16 5.09 9.13
N LYS A 191 -7.93 4.59 8.92
CA LYS A 191 -6.82 5.32 8.30
C LYS A 191 -6.65 5.02 6.81
N LEU A 192 -7.50 4.14 6.24
CA LEU A 192 -7.41 3.79 4.83
C LEU A 192 -7.90 4.93 3.94
N GLY A 193 -7.32 5.02 2.75
CA GLY A 193 -7.82 5.85 1.66
C GLY A 193 -6.93 7.03 1.29
N LEU A 194 -7.16 7.54 0.07
CA LEU A 194 -6.37 8.62 -0.54
C LEU A 194 -6.34 9.89 0.31
N ARG A 195 -7.48 10.27 0.91
CA ARG A 195 -7.56 11.45 1.77
C ARG A 195 -6.68 11.29 3.00
N ASN A 196 -6.78 10.17 3.69
CA ASN A 196 -6.00 9.90 4.90
C ASN A 196 -4.50 9.78 4.58
N LEU A 197 -4.14 9.09 3.49
CA LEU A 197 -2.76 9.04 3.01
C LEU A 197 -2.23 10.45 2.72
N THR A 198 -2.99 11.27 2.00
CA THR A 198 -2.55 12.63 1.64
C THR A 198 -2.43 13.53 2.87
N THR A 199 -3.34 13.38 3.85
CA THR A 199 -3.25 14.11 5.14
C THR A 199 -1.95 13.73 5.86
N GLU A 200 -1.64 12.45 5.96
CA GLU A 200 -0.43 11.95 6.58
C GLU A 200 0.84 12.47 5.89
N LEU A 201 0.85 12.51 4.55
CA LEU A 201 1.95 13.09 3.77
C LEU A 201 2.14 14.59 4.08
N VAL A 202 1.05 15.34 4.22
CA VAL A 202 1.10 16.77 4.60
C VAL A 202 1.63 16.94 6.02
N ASP A 203 1.20 16.12 6.96
CA ASP A 203 1.59 16.21 8.37
C ASP A 203 3.08 15.86 8.54
N VAL A 204 3.53 14.76 7.95
CA VAL A 204 4.95 14.35 7.97
C VAL A 204 5.82 15.42 7.31
N ALA A 205 5.47 15.87 6.10
CA ALA A 205 6.25 16.90 5.42
C ALA A 205 6.27 18.23 6.18
N THR A 206 5.16 18.61 6.84
CA THR A 206 5.09 19.83 7.67
C THR A 206 6.01 19.72 8.88
N ASN A 207 6.14 18.54 9.49
CA ASN A 207 7.09 18.29 10.54
C ASN A 207 8.54 18.32 10.03
N ASP A 208 8.80 17.67 8.91
CA ASP A 208 10.15 17.46 8.39
C ASP A 208 10.81 18.74 7.83
N VAL A 209 10.02 19.71 7.35
CA VAL A 209 10.55 21.03 6.92
C VAL A 209 11.23 21.83 8.05
N GLN A 210 11.07 21.44 9.30
CA GLN A 210 11.78 22.04 10.44
C GLN A 210 13.25 21.61 10.51
N PHE A 211 13.64 20.57 9.78
CA PHE A 211 14.96 19.97 9.78
C PHE A 211 15.59 20.09 8.40
N LYS A 212 16.85 20.55 8.34
CA LYS A 212 17.52 20.86 7.07
C LYS A 212 18.00 19.65 6.28
N GLU A 213 18.04 18.47 6.90
CA GLU A 213 18.66 17.27 6.32
C GLU A 213 17.63 16.45 5.51
N CYS A 214 17.35 16.95 4.33
CA CYS A 214 16.41 16.34 3.42
C CYS A 214 16.87 16.53 1.97
N GLU A 215 16.88 15.47 1.20
CA GLU A 215 17.10 15.48 -0.24
C GLU A 215 15.78 15.15 -0.95
N VAL A 216 15.45 15.92 -1.97
CA VAL A 216 14.22 15.73 -2.74
C VAL A 216 14.56 15.67 -4.21
N THR A 217 14.14 14.59 -4.86
CA THR A 217 14.27 14.43 -6.32
C THR A 217 12.89 14.19 -6.96
N THR A 218 12.79 14.55 -8.22
CA THR A 218 11.57 14.34 -9.01
C THR A 218 11.93 13.72 -10.35
N SER A 219 11.07 12.81 -10.82
CA SER A 219 11.23 12.22 -12.14
C SER A 219 9.89 11.80 -12.73
N GLN A 220 9.79 11.80 -14.06
CA GLN A 220 8.59 11.33 -14.74
C GLN A 220 8.59 9.81 -14.80
N ARG A 221 7.43 9.21 -14.56
CA ARG A 221 7.19 7.77 -14.51
C ARG A 221 5.84 7.45 -15.14
N THR A 222 5.57 6.17 -15.28
CA THR A 222 4.25 5.64 -15.66
C THR A 222 3.81 4.66 -14.59
N ILE A 223 2.57 4.76 -14.14
CA ILE A 223 1.95 3.83 -13.22
C ILE A 223 0.57 3.44 -13.76
N ASN A 224 0.28 2.15 -13.87
CA ASN A 224 -0.96 1.65 -14.45
C ASN A 224 -1.30 2.30 -15.82
N GLY A 225 -0.29 2.44 -16.69
CA GLY A 225 -0.44 3.06 -18.02
C GLY A 225 -0.67 4.58 -18.01
N ARG A 226 -0.65 5.24 -16.86
CA ARG A 226 -0.90 6.68 -16.73
C ARG A 226 0.38 7.45 -16.40
N PRO A 227 0.59 8.63 -16.99
CA PRO A 227 1.72 9.49 -16.64
C PRO A 227 1.66 9.90 -15.17
N ALA A 228 2.77 9.77 -14.48
CA ALA A 228 2.91 10.13 -13.08
C ALA A 228 4.24 10.81 -12.80
N THR A 229 4.28 11.68 -11.81
CA THR A 229 5.50 12.26 -11.27
C THR A 229 5.88 11.48 -10.01
N LEU A 230 7.06 10.87 -10.01
CA LEU A 230 7.68 10.33 -8.80
C LEU A 230 8.35 11.49 -8.06
N LEU A 231 7.97 11.63 -6.81
CA LEU A 231 8.60 12.48 -5.82
C LEU A 231 9.30 11.56 -4.82
N GLU A 232 10.61 11.68 -4.73
CA GLU A 232 11.43 10.90 -3.81
C GLU A 232 12.04 11.83 -2.77
N VAL A 233 11.81 11.50 -1.49
CA VAL A 233 12.31 12.25 -0.34
C VAL A 233 13.24 11.34 0.44
N THR A 234 14.48 11.78 0.69
CA THR A 234 15.49 11.01 1.41
C THR A 234 16.00 11.78 2.61
N HIS A 235 16.00 11.14 3.76
CA HIS A 235 16.68 11.59 4.97
C HIS A 235 17.96 10.75 5.15
N PRO A 236 19.14 11.27 4.76
CA PRO A 236 20.37 10.47 4.74
C PRO A 236 20.84 10.05 6.14
N ILE A 237 20.52 10.85 7.16
CA ILE A 237 20.95 10.63 8.54
C ILE A 237 19.75 10.18 9.39
N PRO A 238 19.83 9.02 10.08
CA PRO A 238 18.76 8.58 10.98
C PRO A 238 18.65 9.52 12.19
N ARG A 239 17.42 10.02 12.45
CA ARG A 239 17.07 10.82 13.61
C ARG A 239 15.74 10.36 14.17
N GLN A 240 15.52 10.54 15.46
CA GLN A 240 14.28 10.13 16.14
C GLN A 240 13.01 10.78 15.59
N ASN A 241 13.12 11.96 14.98
CA ASN A 241 12.00 12.70 14.42
C ASN A 241 11.67 12.33 12.97
N PHE A 242 12.53 11.60 12.27
CA PHE A 242 12.24 11.11 10.93
C PHE A 242 11.64 9.72 10.98
N ARG A 243 10.50 9.55 10.34
CA ARG A 243 9.81 8.26 10.29
C ARG A 243 10.46 7.27 9.34
N PHE A 244 11.09 7.76 8.26
CA PHE A 244 11.63 6.95 7.18
C PHE A 244 12.96 7.50 6.69
N HIS A 245 13.80 6.61 6.18
CA HIS A 245 14.98 6.98 5.41
C HIS A 245 14.59 7.55 4.06
N LYS A 246 13.70 6.85 3.33
CA LYS A 246 13.26 7.24 2.00
C LYS A 246 11.75 7.06 1.86
N ALA A 247 11.10 8.04 1.25
CA ALA A 247 9.71 7.96 0.82
C ALA A 247 9.59 8.21 -0.68
N GLU A 248 8.81 7.39 -1.36
CA GLU A 248 8.46 7.51 -2.78
C GLU A 248 6.98 7.79 -2.89
N VAL A 249 6.62 8.91 -3.51
CA VAL A 249 5.22 9.29 -3.78
C VAL A 249 5.03 9.45 -5.28
N PHE A 250 4.16 8.66 -5.87
CA PHE A 250 3.77 8.80 -7.27
C PHE A 250 2.47 9.59 -7.35
N ILE A 251 2.53 10.71 -8.02
CA ILE A 251 1.39 11.60 -8.22
C ILE A 251 0.93 11.45 -9.66
N ASP A 252 -0.32 11.02 -9.86
CA ASP A 252 -0.93 10.97 -11.19
C ASP A 252 -1.02 12.40 -11.76
N ASN A 253 -0.44 12.61 -12.93
CA ASN A 253 -0.30 13.95 -13.51
C ASN A 253 -1.64 14.57 -13.97
N GLU A 254 -2.66 13.74 -14.25
CA GLU A 254 -3.99 14.22 -14.67
C GLU A 254 -4.91 14.40 -13.45
N LEU A 255 -4.88 13.41 -12.55
CA LEU A 255 -5.73 13.44 -11.36
C LEU A 255 -5.18 14.36 -10.28
N LEU A 256 -3.86 14.64 -10.27
CA LEU A 256 -3.13 15.37 -9.22
C LEU A 256 -3.31 14.72 -7.84
N LEU A 257 -3.35 13.38 -7.81
CA LEU A 257 -3.55 12.58 -6.61
C LEU A 257 -2.34 11.68 -6.36
N PRO A 258 -1.94 11.46 -5.10
CA PRO A 258 -0.94 10.44 -4.77
C PRO A 258 -1.56 9.06 -4.96
N VAL A 259 -1.18 8.37 -6.04
CA VAL A 259 -1.69 7.02 -6.38
C VAL A 259 -0.80 5.90 -5.90
N ARG A 260 0.45 6.20 -5.53
CA ARG A 260 1.34 5.25 -4.86
C ARG A 260 2.18 5.97 -3.82
N TYR A 261 2.35 5.30 -2.70
CA TYR A 261 3.29 5.66 -1.64
C TYR A 261 4.09 4.43 -1.24
N ALA A 262 5.39 4.59 -1.05
CA ALA A 262 6.25 3.58 -0.46
C ALA A 262 7.27 4.24 0.46
N ALA A 263 7.51 3.63 1.62
CA ALA A 263 8.49 4.08 2.58
C ALA A 263 9.51 2.99 2.89
N TYR A 264 10.74 3.41 3.12
CA TYR A 264 11.88 2.54 3.37
C TYR A 264 12.64 3.00 4.60
N MET A 265 13.07 2.06 5.43
CA MET A 265 13.89 2.33 6.60
C MET A 265 15.37 2.45 6.21
N TRP A 266 16.19 2.93 7.13
CA TRP A 266 17.65 2.96 6.94
C TRP A 266 18.20 1.55 6.80
N PRO A 267 19.14 1.32 5.87
CA PRO A 267 19.78 0.02 5.75
C PRO A 267 20.64 -0.28 7.00
N ASP A 268 20.72 -1.54 7.38
CA ASP A 268 21.51 -1.98 8.54
C ASP A 268 23.01 -1.76 8.33
N LYS A 269 23.47 -1.83 7.07
CA LYS A 269 24.86 -1.62 6.69
C LYS A 269 24.99 -0.66 5.52
N PRO A 270 26.07 0.15 5.49
CA PRO A 270 26.36 1.01 4.35
C PRO A 270 26.40 0.23 3.03
N GLY A 271 25.67 0.73 2.02
CA GLY A 271 25.61 0.12 0.68
C GLY A 271 24.56 -0.98 0.50
N GLU A 272 23.86 -1.39 1.54
CA GLU A 272 22.67 -2.25 1.41
C GLU A 272 21.47 -1.43 0.91
N ALA A 273 20.55 -2.10 0.21
CA ALA A 273 19.31 -1.47 -0.20
C ALA A 273 18.42 -1.17 1.02
N PRO A 274 17.83 0.03 1.09
CA PRO A 274 16.90 0.38 2.16
C PRO A 274 15.73 -0.62 2.21
N PRO A 275 15.45 -1.23 3.37
CA PRO A 275 14.37 -2.19 3.50
C PRO A 275 13.01 -1.51 3.40
N LEU A 276 12.10 -2.12 2.62
CA LEU A 276 10.73 -1.65 2.51
C LEU A 276 10.02 -1.76 3.85
N GLU A 277 9.40 -0.67 4.28
CA GLU A 277 8.60 -0.60 5.49
C GLU A 277 7.10 -0.72 5.20
N GLU A 278 6.65 -0.01 4.17
CA GLU A 278 5.25 -0.04 3.72
C GLU A 278 5.12 0.43 2.29
N ALA A 279 4.13 -0.10 1.58
CA ALA A 279 3.77 0.36 0.24
C ALA A 279 2.27 0.22 -0.01
N TYR A 280 1.69 1.26 -0.62
CA TYR A 280 0.28 1.32 -1.02
C TYR A 280 0.20 1.82 -2.45
N THR A 281 -0.53 1.11 -3.31
CA THR A 281 -0.72 1.52 -4.71
C THR A 281 -2.19 1.38 -5.08
N TYR A 282 -2.78 2.48 -5.54
CA TYR A 282 -4.16 2.54 -6.02
C TYR A 282 -4.16 2.50 -7.54
N VAL A 283 -4.73 1.46 -8.12
CA VAL A 283 -4.87 1.33 -9.57
C VAL A 283 -6.34 1.20 -9.96
N ASN A 284 -6.65 1.47 -11.22
CA ASN A 284 -8.01 1.47 -11.75
C ASN A 284 -8.95 2.38 -10.94
N LEU A 285 -8.44 3.54 -10.54
CA LEU A 285 -9.15 4.51 -9.71
C LEU A 285 -10.35 5.09 -10.48
N GLN A 286 -11.54 4.94 -9.91
CA GLN A 286 -12.77 5.53 -10.40
C GLN A 286 -13.32 6.48 -9.35
N LEU A 287 -13.42 7.76 -9.69
CA LEU A 287 -13.83 8.82 -8.77
C LEU A 287 -15.31 9.14 -8.92
N ASN A 288 -15.96 9.51 -7.82
CA ASN A 288 -17.33 10.01 -7.76
C ASN A 288 -18.35 9.03 -8.37
N ASN A 289 -18.34 7.80 -7.87
CA ASN A 289 -19.25 6.74 -8.31
C ASN A 289 -20.70 6.96 -7.82
N GLY A 290 -20.93 7.91 -6.90
CA GLY A 290 -22.23 8.17 -6.30
C GLY A 290 -22.67 7.11 -5.28
N PHE A 291 -21.73 6.62 -4.47
CA PHE A 291 -22.03 5.62 -3.46
C PHE A 291 -23.02 6.12 -2.40
N THR A 292 -24.07 5.36 -2.20
CA THR A 292 -25.13 5.62 -1.22
C THR A 292 -24.88 4.87 0.10
N ASN A 293 -25.76 5.03 1.07
CA ASN A 293 -25.70 4.24 2.30
C ASN A 293 -25.88 2.74 2.05
N ASP A 294 -26.68 2.37 1.04
CA ASP A 294 -26.90 0.95 0.68
C ASP A 294 -25.59 0.30 0.20
N THR A 295 -24.70 1.06 -0.45
CA THR A 295 -23.38 0.55 -0.88
C THR A 295 -22.57 0.03 0.31
N PHE A 296 -22.77 0.60 1.49
CA PHE A 296 -22.05 0.28 2.72
C PHE A 296 -22.96 -0.32 3.79
N ASP A 297 -24.13 -0.86 3.42
CA ASP A 297 -24.98 -1.59 4.35
C ASP A 297 -24.52 -3.05 4.45
N GLN A 298 -24.26 -3.52 5.66
CA GLN A 298 -23.86 -4.91 5.91
C GLN A 298 -24.92 -5.94 5.49
N ASN A 299 -26.15 -5.51 5.22
CA ASN A 299 -27.24 -6.34 4.74
C ASN A 299 -27.46 -6.25 3.22
N ASN A 300 -26.64 -5.45 2.54
CA ASN A 300 -26.67 -5.38 1.08
C ASN A 300 -26.32 -6.76 0.49
N PRO A 301 -27.17 -7.33 -0.40
CA PRO A 301 -26.94 -8.66 -0.96
C PRO A 301 -25.70 -8.75 -1.87
N GLU A 302 -25.11 -7.60 -2.25
CA GLU A 302 -23.90 -7.57 -3.08
C GLU A 302 -22.61 -7.75 -2.29
N ILE A 303 -22.65 -7.61 -0.95
CA ILE A 303 -21.51 -7.77 -0.08
C ILE A 303 -21.76 -8.90 0.93
N PHE A 304 -20.69 -9.47 1.47
CA PHE A 304 -20.77 -10.61 2.39
C PHE A 304 -21.59 -11.79 1.85
N LYS A 305 -21.52 -12.02 0.53
CA LYS A 305 -22.23 -13.16 -0.09
C LYS A 305 -21.77 -14.48 0.54
N PRO A 306 -22.69 -15.44 0.78
CA PRO A 306 -22.37 -16.73 1.40
C PRO A 306 -21.28 -17.51 0.67
#